data_df0a9aae20a72fc49d998978011a8ed2
#
_entry.id   df0a9aae20a72fc49d998978011a8ed2
#
_cell.length_a   1.000
_cell.length_b   1.000
_cell.length_c   1.000
_cell.angle_alpha   90.00
_cell.angle_beta   90.00
_cell.angle_gamma   90.00
#
_symmetry.space_group_name_H-M   'P 1'
#
loop_
_entity.id
_entity.type
_entity.pdbx_description
1 polymer ?
#
loop_
_entity_poly.entity_id
_entity_poly.type
_entity_poly.pdbx_seq_one_letter_code
_entity_poly.pdbx_strand_id
1 'polypeptide(L)'
;SPCNTVTAWLAFDDVDEVNGGMKIIPGSQHGGLIKHRQKDDANSTLALGLEDGTDFKTETAVQFKLKAGEISLHDDRAIHGSQANPSDRRRAGFTIRYSGTNVKPDLTISPDFVAHLCRGTDTYGHTPYASAPTARYARKNYRKSDAPTDGYKLNPTS
;
A
#
# COMPACT_ATOMS: atom_id res chain seq x y z
N SER A 1 12.46 4.84 -12.75
CA SER A 1 13.74 4.74 -12.03
C SER A 1 14.33 6.13 -11.85
N PRO A 2 14.87 6.43 -10.67
CA PRO A 2 15.22 5.52 -9.57
C PRO A 2 13.99 5.14 -8.74
N CYS A 3 14.05 3.98 -8.06
CA CYS A 3 13.09 3.65 -7.01
C CYS A 3 13.42 4.48 -5.76
N ASN A 4 12.73 5.59 -5.58
CA ASN A 4 12.87 6.48 -4.43
C ASN A 4 11.46 6.78 -3.89
N THR A 5 10.84 5.72 -3.40
CA THR A 5 9.46 5.71 -2.95
C THR A 5 9.39 5.12 -1.56
N VAL A 6 8.59 5.73 -0.71
CA VAL A 6 8.32 5.24 0.64
C VAL A 6 6.83 5.04 0.82
N THR A 7 6.48 3.91 1.39
CA THR A 7 5.11 3.63 1.80
C THR A 7 4.95 3.98 3.28
N ALA A 8 3.96 4.82 3.57
CA ALA A 8 3.47 5.07 4.93
C ALA A 8 2.18 4.27 5.14
N TRP A 9 2.15 3.44 6.17
CA TRP A 9 0.97 2.69 6.53
C TRP A 9 0.46 3.13 7.90
N LEU A 10 -0.68 3.80 7.92
CA LEU A 10 -1.34 4.30 9.13
C LEU A 10 -2.29 3.23 9.67
N ALA A 11 -2.09 2.81 10.91
CA ALA A 11 -2.97 1.88 11.59
C ALA A 11 -4.25 2.58 12.08
N PHE A 12 -5.42 2.09 11.68
CA PHE A 12 -6.70 2.54 12.24
C PHE A 12 -7.12 1.74 13.47
N ASP A 13 -6.58 0.54 13.61
CA ASP A 13 -6.79 -0.36 14.74
C ASP A 13 -5.45 -0.78 15.31
N ASP A 14 -5.44 -1.32 16.53
CA ASP A 14 -4.26 -1.99 17.08
C ASP A 14 -3.88 -3.19 16.21
N VAL A 15 -2.62 -3.27 15.82
CA VAL A 15 -2.08 -4.28 14.90
C VAL A 15 -0.97 -5.06 15.57
N ASP A 16 -1.06 -6.37 15.48
CA ASP A 16 -0.05 -7.30 15.95
C ASP A 16 -0.08 -8.61 15.13
N GLU A 17 0.62 -9.64 15.60
CA GLU A 17 0.64 -10.94 14.95
C GLU A 17 -0.70 -11.67 14.99
N VAL A 18 -1.52 -11.41 16.02
CA VAL A 18 -2.79 -12.12 16.24
C VAL A 18 -3.82 -11.75 15.18
N ASN A 19 -3.84 -10.48 14.75
CA ASN A 19 -4.79 -10.00 13.74
C ASN A 19 -4.17 -9.81 12.35
N GLY A 20 -3.10 -10.54 12.04
CA GLY A 20 -2.49 -10.56 10.72
C GLY A 20 -1.72 -9.29 10.40
N GLY A 21 -1.04 -8.73 11.38
CA GLY A 21 -0.17 -7.57 11.18
C GLY A 21 0.94 -7.87 10.17
N MET A 22 1.40 -6.81 9.50
CA MET A 22 2.43 -6.91 8.48
C MET A 22 3.78 -7.28 9.09
N LYS A 23 4.52 -8.14 8.37
CA LYS A 23 5.93 -8.45 8.62
C LYS A 23 6.78 -7.87 7.51
N ILE A 24 8.01 -7.50 7.83
CA ILE A 24 8.99 -6.99 6.89
C ILE A 24 10.33 -7.69 7.11
N ILE A 25 11.09 -7.90 6.04
CA ILE A 25 12.45 -8.45 6.12
C ILE A 25 13.43 -7.27 6.10
N PRO A 26 14.06 -6.93 7.23
CA PRO A 26 15.01 -5.83 7.30
C PRO A 26 16.19 -6.03 6.34
N GLY A 27 16.58 -4.97 5.65
CA GLY A 27 17.69 -5.00 4.70
C GLY A 27 17.35 -5.51 3.31
N SER A 28 16.17 -6.11 3.11
CA SER A 28 15.75 -6.66 1.81
C SER A 28 15.62 -5.61 0.70
N GLN A 29 15.40 -4.35 1.03
CA GLN A 29 15.36 -3.24 0.07
C GLN A 29 16.68 -3.06 -0.71
N HIS A 30 17.79 -3.58 -0.21
CA HIS A 30 19.08 -3.53 -0.88
C HIS A 30 19.25 -4.58 -1.98
N GLY A 31 18.38 -5.59 -2.02
CA GLY A 31 18.39 -6.66 -3.02
C GLY A 31 17.88 -6.27 -4.41
N GLY A 32 17.43 -5.03 -4.59
CA GLY A 32 16.89 -4.55 -5.85
C GLY A 32 15.41 -4.88 -6.06
N LEU A 33 14.96 -4.79 -7.31
CA LEU A 33 13.59 -5.08 -7.69
C LEU A 33 13.41 -6.60 -7.90
N ILE A 34 12.41 -7.15 -7.28
CA ILE A 34 12.03 -8.56 -7.40
C ILE A 34 10.83 -8.67 -8.33
N LYS A 35 10.86 -9.66 -9.22
CA LYS A 35 9.74 -9.94 -10.12
C LYS A 35 8.52 -10.38 -9.34
N HIS A 36 7.36 -9.97 -9.83
CA HIS A 36 6.08 -10.34 -9.29
C HIS A 36 5.31 -11.19 -10.33
N ARG A 37 4.50 -12.10 -9.83
CA ARG A 37 3.53 -12.84 -10.62
C ARG A 37 2.11 -12.61 -10.12
N GLN A 38 1.14 -12.86 -10.97
CA GLN A 38 -0.24 -12.91 -10.51
C GLN A 38 -0.43 -14.10 -9.57
N LYS A 39 -1.11 -13.87 -8.49
CA LYS A 39 -1.54 -14.92 -7.57
C LYS A 39 -2.92 -15.42 -7.99
N ASP A 40 -3.00 -16.72 -8.14
CA ASP A 40 -4.28 -17.42 -8.38
C ASP A 40 -4.81 -17.95 -7.04
N ASP A 41 -4.95 -17.03 -6.08
CA ASP A 41 -5.38 -17.35 -4.71
C ASP A 41 -6.60 -16.51 -4.36
N ALA A 42 -7.77 -17.15 -4.36
CA ALA A 42 -9.05 -16.52 -4.02
C ALA A 42 -9.10 -15.93 -2.60
N ASN A 43 -8.19 -16.36 -1.72
CA ASN A 43 -8.09 -15.85 -0.35
C ASN A 43 -7.08 -14.69 -0.21
N SER A 44 -6.38 -14.34 -1.27
CA SER A 44 -5.44 -13.23 -1.25
C SER A 44 -6.12 -11.92 -1.64
N THR A 45 -6.04 -10.92 -0.76
CA THR A 45 -6.52 -9.55 -1.07
C THR A 45 -5.65 -8.87 -2.14
N LEU A 46 -4.39 -9.33 -2.31
CA LEU A 46 -3.46 -8.78 -3.30
C LEU A 46 -3.37 -9.71 -4.50
N ALA A 47 -3.59 -9.16 -5.68
CA ALA A 47 -3.51 -9.89 -6.94
C ALA A 47 -2.08 -10.31 -7.32
N LEU A 48 -1.06 -9.63 -6.77
CA LEU A 48 0.35 -9.89 -7.07
C LEU A 48 1.08 -10.44 -5.85
N GLY A 49 1.99 -11.37 -6.09
CA GLY A 49 2.95 -11.90 -5.13
C GLY A 49 4.33 -12.02 -5.74
N LEU A 50 5.33 -12.33 -4.94
CA LEU A 50 6.68 -12.59 -5.45
C LEU A 50 6.66 -13.83 -6.35
N GLU A 51 7.53 -13.83 -7.37
CA GLU A 51 7.73 -14.98 -8.26
C GLU A 51 8.20 -16.21 -7.46
N ASP A 52 7.72 -17.40 -7.85
CA ASP A 52 8.11 -18.66 -7.21
C ASP A 52 9.63 -18.87 -7.31
N GLY A 53 10.21 -19.43 -6.27
CA GLY A 53 11.66 -19.61 -6.20
C GLY A 53 12.44 -18.37 -5.78
N THR A 54 11.77 -17.26 -5.49
CA THR A 54 12.44 -16.11 -4.86
C THR A 54 12.93 -16.54 -3.47
N ASP A 55 14.25 -16.58 -3.30
CA ASP A 55 14.87 -16.90 -2.02
C ASP A 55 14.87 -15.65 -1.13
N PHE A 56 14.16 -15.73 -0.03
CA PHE A 56 14.17 -14.70 1.01
C PHE A 56 14.02 -15.33 2.39
N LYS A 57 14.78 -14.81 3.34
CA LYS A 57 14.87 -15.36 4.70
C LYS A 57 13.67 -14.96 5.55
N THR A 58 12.56 -15.70 5.43
CA THR A 58 11.32 -15.42 6.19
C THR A 58 11.51 -15.47 7.70
N GLU A 59 12.49 -16.25 8.18
CA GLU A 59 12.85 -16.35 9.60
C GLU A 59 13.41 -15.05 10.17
N THR A 60 13.91 -14.16 9.30
CA THR A 60 14.41 -12.83 9.72
C THR A 60 13.33 -11.76 9.71
N ALA A 61 12.11 -12.11 9.33
CA ALA A 61 11.01 -11.15 9.22
C ALA A 61 10.61 -10.60 10.60
N VAL A 62 10.52 -9.29 10.67
CA VAL A 62 10.10 -8.56 11.87
C VAL A 62 8.63 -8.21 11.79
N GLN A 63 7.89 -8.50 12.86
CA GLN A 63 6.47 -8.18 13.00
C GLN A 63 6.27 -6.72 13.34
N PHE A 64 5.43 -6.01 12.59
CA PHE A 64 4.94 -4.71 13.02
C PHE A 64 3.89 -4.87 14.12
N LYS A 65 4.11 -4.15 15.23
CA LYS A 65 3.15 -3.98 16.31
C LYS A 65 2.87 -2.49 16.42
N LEU A 66 1.66 -2.10 16.07
CA LEU A 66 1.26 -0.70 16.01
C LEU A 66 -0.04 -0.50 16.81
N LYS A 67 -0.11 0.59 17.52
CA LYS A 67 -1.35 1.08 18.10
C LYS A 67 -2.15 1.86 17.06
N ALA A 68 -3.46 1.95 17.24
CA ALA A 68 -4.30 2.80 16.42
C ALA A 68 -3.76 4.24 16.43
N GLY A 69 -3.56 4.81 15.24
CA GLY A 69 -2.96 6.12 15.03
C GLY A 69 -1.44 6.12 14.81
N GLU A 70 -0.76 5.00 15.04
CA GLU A 70 0.67 4.88 14.71
C GLU A 70 0.89 4.59 13.22
N ILE A 71 2.08 4.93 12.74
CA ILE A 71 2.49 4.79 11.34
C ILE A 71 3.76 3.94 11.24
N SER A 72 3.79 3.03 10.27
CA SER A 72 5.03 2.44 9.79
C SER A 72 5.47 3.09 8.47
N LEU A 73 6.78 3.21 8.30
CA LEU A 73 7.39 3.67 7.05
C LEU A 73 8.30 2.56 6.52
N HIS A 74 8.16 2.24 5.24
CA HIS A 74 9.04 1.27 4.60
C HIS A 74 9.30 1.63 3.14
N ASP A 75 10.47 1.23 2.67
CA ASP A 75 10.89 1.33 1.26
C ASP A 75 10.04 0.36 0.42
N ASP A 76 9.62 0.75 -0.76
CA ASP A 76 8.81 -0.08 -1.66
C ASP A 76 9.51 -1.37 -2.10
N ARG A 77 10.86 -1.39 -2.06
CA ARG A 77 11.67 -2.58 -2.38
C ARG A 77 11.78 -3.55 -1.21
N ALA A 78 11.38 -3.14 -0.01
CA ALA A 78 11.46 -4.02 1.14
C ALA A 78 10.44 -5.16 1.01
N ILE A 79 10.91 -6.39 1.17
CA ILE A 79 10.03 -7.57 1.17
C ILE A 79 9.17 -7.53 2.41
N HIS A 80 7.87 -7.49 2.19
CA HIS A 80 6.88 -7.44 3.25
C HIS A 80 5.63 -8.23 2.89
N GLY A 81 4.85 -8.58 3.89
CA GLY A 81 3.60 -9.30 3.68
C GLY A 81 2.81 -9.44 4.97
N SER A 82 1.59 -9.92 4.85
CA SER A 82 0.70 -10.20 5.98
C SER A 82 0.16 -11.61 5.84
N GLN A 83 0.00 -12.27 6.98
CA GLN A 83 -0.79 -13.49 7.06
C GLN A 83 -2.29 -13.13 7.06
N ALA A 84 -3.14 -14.12 6.81
CA ALA A 84 -4.56 -13.98 7.03
C ALA A 84 -4.82 -13.54 8.49
N ASN A 85 -5.90 -12.82 8.70
CA ASN A 85 -6.35 -12.47 10.05
C ASN A 85 -7.27 -13.60 10.58
N PRO A 86 -6.80 -14.45 11.50
CA PRO A 86 -7.60 -15.55 12.05
C PRO A 86 -8.46 -15.10 13.23
N SER A 87 -8.35 -13.85 13.66
CA SER A 87 -9.03 -13.32 14.85
C SER A 87 -10.29 -12.56 14.51
N ASP A 88 -11.13 -12.32 15.52
CA ASP A 88 -12.32 -11.45 15.41
C ASP A 88 -11.98 -9.95 15.46
N ARG A 89 -10.70 -9.61 15.65
CA ARG A 89 -10.25 -8.23 15.70
C ARG A 89 -10.09 -7.67 14.29
N ARG A 90 -10.71 -6.54 14.02
CA ARG A 90 -10.50 -5.81 12.76
C ARG A 90 -9.04 -5.38 12.63
N ARG A 91 -8.53 -5.35 11.40
CA ARG A 91 -7.23 -4.79 11.06
C ARG A 91 -7.40 -3.88 9.84
N ALA A 92 -7.73 -2.66 10.07
CA ALA A 92 -7.83 -1.64 9.04
C ALA A 92 -6.63 -0.69 9.10
N GLY A 93 -6.20 -0.23 7.94
CA GLY A 93 -5.14 0.75 7.81
C GLY A 93 -5.26 1.51 6.51
N PHE A 94 -4.55 2.60 6.42
CA PHE A 94 -4.50 3.46 5.25
C PHE A 94 -3.09 3.51 4.70
N THR A 95 -2.94 3.15 3.43
CA THR A 95 -1.66 3.14 2.74
C THR A 95 -1.49 4.42 1.92
N ILE A 96 -0.40 5.13 2.15
CA ILE A 96 -0.02 6.33 1.41
C ILE A 96 1.36 6.08 0.82
N ARG A 97 1.53 6.34 -0.46
CA ARG A 97 2.84 6.23 -1.12
C ARG A 97 3.35 7.62 -1.46
N TYR A 98 4.59 7.88 -1.04
CA TYR A 98 5.32 9.10 -1.37
C TYR A 98 6.49 8.78 -2.27
N SER A 99 6.67 9.60 -3.30
CA SER A 99 7.75 9.45 -4.27
C SER A 99 8.46 10.77 -4.46
N GLY A 100 9.76 10.73 -4.68
CA GLY A 100 10.49 11.91 -5.14
C GLY A 100 10.06 12.31 -6.55
N THR A 101 10.07 13.61 -6.86
CA THR A 101 9.69 14.11 -8.19
C THR A 101 10.64 13.64 -9.30
N ASN A 102 11.84 13.15 -8.94
CA ASN A 102 12.79 12.53 -9.86
C ASN A 102 12.41 11.11 -10.28
N VAL A 103 11.41 10.50 -9.67
CA VAL A 103 10.92 9.17 -10.04
C VAL A 103 10.00 9.29 -11.25
N LYS A 104 10.33 8.57 -12.30
CA LYS A 104 9.52 8.51 -13.51
C LYS A 104 8.54 7.34 -13.42
N PRO A 105 7.22 7.58 -13.38
CA PRO A 105 6.23 6.52 -13.42
C PRO A 105 6.26 5.81 -14.78
N ASP A 106 5.98 4.52 -14.78
CA ASP A 106 5.77 3.77 -16.01
C ASP A 106 4.30 3.82 -16.41
N LEU A 107 3.99 4.77 -17.29
CA LEU A 107 2.63 4.97 -17.78
C LEU A 107 2.19 3.90 -18.79
N THR A 108 3.08 3.00 -19.21
CA THR A 108 2.68 1.84 -20.02
C THR A 108 2.01 0.77 -19.18
N ILE A 109 2.40 0.68 -17.89
CA ILE A 109 1.81 -0.24 -16.93
C ILE A 109 0.56 0.40 -16.26
N SER A 110 0.62 1.70 -15.99
CA SER A 110 -0.45 2.43 -15.30
C SER A 110 -0.78 3.72 -16.06
N PRO A 111 -1.53 3.63 -17.16
CA PRO A 111 -1.79 4.78 -18.05
C PRO A 111 -2.58 5.91 -17.36
N ASP A 112 -3.42 5.56 -16.40
CA ASP A 112 -4.25 6.53 -15.66
C ASP A 112 -3.59 7.02 -14.36
N PHE A 113 -2.29 6.74 -14.18
CA PHE A 113 -1.59 7.16 -12.98
C PHE A 113 -1.51 8.69 -12.92
N VAL A 114 -1.94 9.24 -11.80
CA VAL A 114 -1.77 10.65 -11.43
C VAL A 114 -1.30 10.74 -9.99
N ALA A 115 -0.57 11.79 -9.66
CA ALA A 115 -0.13 12.06 -8.30
C ALA A 115 -0.59 13.45 -7.84
N HIS A 116 -0.37 13.75 -6.58
CA HIS A 116 -0.54 15.08 -6.00
C HIS A 116 0.82 15.59 -5.53
N LEU A 117 1.20 16.79 -5.95
CA LEU A 117 2.41 17.41 -5.44
C LEU A 117 2.15 17.90 -4.01
N CYS A 118 2.61 17.12 -3.03
CA CYS A 118 2.36 17.40 -1.62
C CYS A 118 3.26 18.50 -1.07
N ARG A 119 4.50 18.62 -1.59
CA ARG A 119 5.50 19.59 -1.11
C ARG A 119 6.59 19.82 -2.14
N GLY A 120 7.15 21.02 -2.14
CA GLY A 120 8.28 21.40 -3.00
C GLY A 120 7.86 21.74 -4.42
N THR A 121 8.82 21.67 -5.32
CA THR A 121 8.63 21.96 -6.75
C THR A 121 9.12 20.77 -7.58
N ASP A 122 8.36 20.38 -8.57
CA ASP A 122 8.80 19.39 -9.54
C ASP A 122 9.60 20.10 -10.64
N THR A 123 10.87 19.75 -10.74
CA THR A 123 11.79 20.26 -11.80
C THR A 123 12.02 19.22 -12.90
N TYR A 124 11.48 18.00 -12.77
CA TYR A 124 11.68 16.91 -13.70
C TYR A 124 10.54 16.76 -14.72
N GLY A 125 9.32 17.11 -14.33
CA GLY A 125 8.16 17.03 -15.21
C GLY A 125 7.79 15.60 -15.63
N HIS A 126 8.12 14.59 -14.80
CA HIS A 126 7.89 13.20 -15.17
C HIS A 126 6.49 12.71 -14.85
N THR A 127 5.83 13.36 -13.91
CA THR A 127 4.60 12.85 -13.30
C THR A 127 3.42 13.72 -13.69
N PRO A 128 2.32 13.13 -14.19
CA PRO A 128 1.06 13.85 -14.32
C PRO A 128 0.48 14.13 -12.94
N TYR A 129 0.10 15.38 -12.69
CA TYR A 129 -0.46 15.79 -11.40
C TYR A 129 -1.95 16.09 -11.52
N ALA A 130 -2.70 15.57 -10.57
CA ALA A 130 -4.07 16.00 -10.34
C ALA A 130 -4.11 17.24 -9.44
N SER A 131 -5.11 18.08 -9.64
CA SER A 131 -5.37 19.20 -8.74
C SER A 131 -5.72 18.68 -7.35
N ALA A 132 -5.33 19.42 -6.31
CA ALA A 132 -5.74 19.08 -4.96
C ALA A 132 -7.29 19.07 -4.88
N PRO A 133 -7.88 18.13 -4.15
CA PRO A 133 -9.33 18.11 -3.97
C PRO A 133 -9.80 19.43 -3.35
N THR A 134 -10.68 20.14 -4.02
CA THR A 134 -11.22 21.42 -3.54
C THR A 134 -12.41 21.26 -2.59
N ALA A 135 -13.06 20.09 -2.64
CA ALA A 135 -14.14 19.77 -1.73
C ALA A 135 -13.55 19.34 -0.37
N ARG A 136 -13.69 20.19 0.65
CA ARG A 136 -13.70 19.68 2.01
C ARG A 136 -14.89 18.73 2.08
N TYR A 137 -14.64 17.44 2.29
CA TYR A 137 -15.71 16.54 2.69
C TYR A 137 -16.32 17.13 3.96
N ALA A 138 -17.42 17.86 3.81
CA ALA A 138 -18.25 18.15 4.96
C ALA A 138 -18.51 16.79 5.61
N ARG A 139 -18.21 16.64 6.89
CA ARG A 139 -18.60 15.46 7.66
C ARG A 139 -20.12 15.38 7.56
N LYS A 140 -20.65 14.73 6.52
CA LYS A 140 -21.96 14.14 6.61
C LYS A 140 -21.84 13.18 7.78
N ASN A 141 -22.68 13.39 8.80
CA ASN A 141 -22.80 12.43 9.89
C ASN A 141 -23.11 11.07 9.25
N TYR A 142 -22.09 10.28 9.06
CA TYR A 142 -22.19 8.95 8.48
C TYR A 142 -22.91 8.11 9.52
N ARG A 143 -24.20 7.96 9.37
CA ARG A 143 -24.95 6.98 10.16
C ARG A 143 -24.61 5.61 9.59
N LYS A 144 -24.48 4.61 10.45
CA LYS A 144 -24.21 3.22 10.07
C LYS A 144 -25.25 2.68 9.07
N SER A 145 -26.45 3.32 9.04
CA SER A 145 -27.53 3.07 8.09
C SER A 145 -27.27 3.59 6.66
N ASP A 146 -26.27 4.46 6.47
CA ASP A 146 -25.95 5.07 5.18
C ASP A 146 -24.80 4.34 4.47
N ALA A 147 -24.31 3.24 5.06
CA ALA A 147 -23.35 2.37 4.39
C ALA A 147 -24.02 1.74 3.17
N PRO A 148 -23.39 1.81 1.96
CA PRO A 148 -23.89 1.07 0.82
C PRO A 148 -24.00 -0.41 1.20
N THR A 149 -25.20 -0.98 1.09
CA THR A 149 -25.43 -2.42 1.32
C THR A 149 -24.85 -3.28 0.19
N ASP A 150 -24.47 -2.65 -0.90
CA ASP A 150 -23.88 -3.29 -2.05
C ASP A 150 -22.37 -3.18 -1.94
N GLY A 151 -21.73 -4.32 -1.67
CA GLY A 151 -20.26 -4.41 -1.66
C GLY A 151 -19.71 -3.78 -2.93
N TYR A 152 -18.61 -3.06 -2.81
CA TYR A 152 -17.89 -2.46 -3.93
C TYR A 152 -17.69 -3.50 -5.03
N LYS A 153 -18.58 -3.53 -6.00
CA LYS A 153 -18.33 -4.19 -7.27
C LYS A 153 -17.41 -3.25 -8.03
N LEU A 154 -16.13 -3.59 -8.06
CA LEU A 154 -15.25 -3.05 -9.06
C LEU A 154 -15.88 -3.40 -10.41
N ASN A 155 -16.37 -2.42 -11.14
CA ASN A 155 -16.80 -2.62 -12.52
C ASN A 155 -15.56 -3.05 -13.31
N PRO A 156 -15.52 -4.26 -13.86
CA PRO A 156 -14.56 -4.59 -14.87
C PRO A 156 -15.09 -3.97 -16.17
N THR A 157 -14.35 -3.14 -16.78
CA THR A 157 -14.58 -2.50 -18.08
C THR A 157 -15.06 -1.04 -18.05
N SER A 158 -14.15 -0.16 -18.24
CA SER A 158 -14.15 0.76 -19.38
C SER A 158 -12.76 1.35 -19.53
#